data_a22ab2da6fa70f6980f0f17a14ead488
#
_entry.id   a22ab2da6fa70f6980f0f17a14ead488
#
_cell.length_a   1.000
_cell.length_b   1.000
_cell.length_c   1.000
_cell.angle_alpha   90.00
_cell.angle_beta   90.00
_cell.angle_gamma   90.00
#
_symmetry.space_group_name_H-M   'P 1'
#
loop_
_entity.id
_entity.type
_entity.pdbx_description
1 polymer ?
#
loop_
_entity_poly.entity_id
_entity_poly.type
_entity_poly.pdbx_seq_one_letter_code
_entity_poly.pdbx_strand_id
1 'polypeptide(L)'
;MEQREAMRSTVALYAHALAIEREAAARYDDLARFMIERGNGSLGALFAYLSAREAQHAKSIAARTQGLGLPLLKPWQYGWSDTGPPEGVAQEFASRLLTPHDALKLALEAEQRSRDFFEQVFATATDPDVKLLAAGLAQEEAQHVEWIERALATAPDPHIDWERLFGGP
;
A
#
# COMPACT_ATOMS: atom_id res chain seq x y z
N MET A 1 -4.68 -20.50 11.56
CA MET A 1 -5.74 -21.38 10.99
C MET A 1 -7.02 -20.59 10.74
N GLU A 2 -7.41 -19.70 11.62
CA GLU A 2 -8.58 -18.82 11.48
C GLU A 2 -8.52 -17.85 10.27
N GLN A 3 -7.37 -17.27 9.96
CA GLN A 3 -7.20 -16.36 8.82
C GLN A 3 -7.39 -17.04 7.45
N ARG A 4 -7.01 -18.31 7.32
CA ARG A 4 -7.24 -19.09 6.10
C ARG A 4 -8.72 -19.47 5.89
N GLU A 5 -9.50 -19.52 6.95
CA GLU A 5 -10.93 -19.82 6.90
C GLU A 5 -11.76 -18.57 6.56
N ALA A 6 -11.29 -17.40 7.01
CA ALA A 6 -11.95 -16.11 6.74
C ALA A 6 -11.92 -15.70 5.24
N MET A 7 -10.96 -16.17 4.45
CA MET A 7 -10.81 -15.84 3.02
C MET A 7 -11.60 -16.75 2.07
N ARG A 8 -12.54 -17.52 2.58
CA ARG A 8 -13.34 -18.44 1.75
C ARG A 8 -14.61 -17.81 1.17
N SER A 9 -14.88 -16.54 1.47
CA SER A 9 -16.06 -15.85 0.95
C SER A 9 -15.68 -14.52 0.30
N THR A 10 -16.43 -14.14 -0.73
CA THR A 10 -16.30 -12.83 -1.39
C THR A 10 -16.52 -11.67 -0.40
N VAL A 11 -17.41 -11.84 0.58
CA VAL A 11 -17.66 -10.82 1.62
C VAL A 11 -16.42 -10.58 2.48
N ALA A 12 -15.72 -11.64 2.89
CA ALA A 12 -14.49 -11.52 3.66
C ALA A 12 -13.37 -10.88 2.83
N LEU A 13 -13.22 -11.27 1.57
CA LEU A 13 -12.23 -10.68 0.68
C LEU A 13 -12.51 -9.19 0.44
N TYR A 14 -13.77 -8.82 0.21
CA TYR A 14 -14.15 -7.40 0.08
C TYR A 14 -13.85 -6.58 1.34
N ALA A 15 -14.08 -7.16 2.53
CA ALA A 15 -13.76 -6.48 3.78
C ALA A 15 -12.26 -6.19 3.91
N HIS A 16 -11.42 -7.17 3.55
CA HIS A 16 -9.97 -7.00 3.55
C HIS A 16 -9.51 -6.01 2.49
N ALA A 17 -9.99 -6.14 1.26
CA ALA A 17 -9.69 -5.21 0.19
C ALA A 17 -10.05 -3.76 0.58
N LEU A 18 -11.26 -3.55 1.10
CA LEU A 18 -11.69 -2.22 1.54
C LEU A 18 -10.77 -1.64 2.63
N ALA A 19 -10.28 -2.47 3.53
CA ALA A 19 -9.35 -2.04 4.58
C ALA A 19 -7.98 -1.68 4.01
N ILE A 20 -7.44 -2.50 3.08
CA ILE A 20 -6.18 -2.24 2.37
C ILE A 20 -6.23 -0.90 1.65
N GLU A 21 -7.23 -0.70 0.79
CA GLU A 21 -7.37 0.50 -0.02
C GLU A 21 -7.50 1.79 0.82
N ARG A 22 -8.26 1.72 1.93
CA ARG A 22 -8.40 2.86 2.84
C ARG A 22 -7.10 3.20 3.56
N GLU A 23 -6.37 2.19 4.00
CA GLU A 23 -5.08 2.38 4.65
C GLU A 23 -4.04 2.92 3.67
N ALA A 24 -3.98 2.38 2.46
CA ALA A 24 -3.10 2.86 1.40
C ALA A 24 -3.40 4.32 1.03
N ALA A 25 -4.68 4.66 0.85
CA ALA A 25 -5.10 6.04 0.57
C ALA A 25 -4.63 7.03 1.65
N ALA A 26 -4.83 6.69 2.92
CA ALA A 26 -4.41 7.53 4.04
C ALA A 26 -2.89 7.68 4.10
N ARG A 27 -2.15 6.60 3.94
CA ARG A 27 -0.68 6.58 3.94
C ARG A 27 -0.11 7.44 2.82
N TYR A 28 -0.65 7.32 1.60
CA TYR A 28 -0.20 8.12 0.48
C TYR A 28 -0.54 9.60 0.61
N ASP A 29 -1.66 9.94 1.24
CA ASP A 29 -1.98 11.34 1.56
C ASP A 29 -0.97 11.93 2.55
N ASP A 30 -0.57 11.18 3.58
CA ASP A 30 0.47 11.59 4.52
C ASP A 30 1.84 11.75 3.85
N LEU A 31 2.23 10.81 2.98
CA LEU A 31 3.46 10.90 2.19
C LEU A 31 3.46 12.08 1.23
N ALA A 32 2.33 12.35 0.58
CA ALA A 32 2.19 13.50 -0.33
C ALA A 32 2.42 14.81 0.42
N ARG A 33 1.76 15.01 1.56
CA ARG A 33 1.95 16.19 2.41
C ARG A 33 3.39 16.33 2.87
N PHE A 34 3.98 15.26 3.38
CA PHE A 34 5.36 15.24 3.84
C PHE A 34 6.37 15.64 2.75
N MET A 35 6.20 15.13 1.53
CA MET A 35 7.08 15.47 0.40
C MET A 35 6.91 16.92 -0.07
N ILE A 36 5.67 17.41 -0.10
CA ILE A 36 5.38 18.80 -0.46
C ILE A 36 6.02 19.78 0.55
N GLU A 37 5.86 19.53 1.84
CA GLU A 37 6.44 20.34 2.91
C GLU A 37 7.97 20.42 2.85
N ARG A 38 8.60 19.37 2.28
CA ARG A 38 10.06 19.32 2.07
C ARG A 38 10.52 19.82 0.70
N GLY A 39 9.63 20.43 -0.06
CA GLY A 39 9.94 21.03 -1.35
C GLY A 39 10.03 20.01 -2.51
N ASN A 40 9.66 18.74 -2.29
CA ASN A 40 9.61 17.74 -3.35
C ASN A 40 8.19 17.62 -3.94
N GLY A 41 7.80 18.64 -4.69
CA GLY A 41 6.46 18.72 -5.29
C GLY A 41 6.17 17.59 -6.28
N SER A 42 7.17 17.13 -7.02
CA SER A 42 6.98 16.05 -8.01
C SER A 42 6.62 14.74 -7.33
N LEU A 43 7.33 14.36 -6.28
CA LEU A 43 7.04 13.14 -5.53
C LEU A 43 5.75 13.30 -4.71
N GLY A 44 5.51 14.49 -4.15
CA GLY A 44 4.25 14.81 -3.51
C GLY A 44 3.05 14.63 -4.45
N ALA A 45 3.17 15.06 -5.72
CA ALA A 45 2.14 14.86 -6.73
C ALA A 45 1.92 13.37 -7.07
N LEU A 46 2.98 12.56 -7.13
CA LEU A 46 2.86 11.10 -7.33
C LEU A 46 2.09 10.46 -6.18
N PHE A 47 2.46 10.74 -4.93
CA PHE A 47 1.76 10.16 -3.78
C PHE A 47 0.31 10.66 -3.67
N ALA A 48 0.03 11.92 -4.00
CA ALA A 48 -1.34 12.42 -4.06
C ALA A 48 -2.16 11.71 -5.15
N TYR A 49 -1.55 11.40 -6.28
CA TYR A 49 -2.20 10.61 -7.34
C TYR A 49 -2.50 9.18 -6.86
N LEU A 50 -1.52 8.48 -6.24
CA LEU A 50 -1.73 7.16 -5.66
C LEU A 50 -2.84 7.19 -4.60
N SER A 51 -2.81 8.14 -3.66
CA SER A 51 -3.87 8.31 -2.66
C SER A 51 -5.27 8.42 -3.29
N ALA A 52 -5.40 9.22 -4.35
CA ALA A 52 -6.67 9.38 -5.06
C ALA A 52 -7.12 8.09 -5.74
N ARG A 53 -6.19 7.28 -6.27
CA ARG A 53 -6.49 5.97 -6.88
C ARG A 53 -7.00 5.00 -5.83
N GLU A 54 -6.29 4.85 -4.71
CA GLU A 54 -6.71 3.97 -3.62
C GLU A 54 -8.08 4.39 -3.03
N ALA A 55 -8.31 5.68 -2.84
CA ALA A 55 -9.60 6.19 -2.41
C ALA A 55 -10.73 5.87 -3.42
N GLN A 56 -10.44 5.89 -4.72
CA GLN A 56 -11.39 5.51 -5.77
C GLN A 56 -11.68 4.00 -5.74
N HIS A 57 -10.66 3.15 -5.53
CA HIS A 57 -10.83 1.71 -5.37
C HIS A 57 -11.69 1.40 -4.14
N ALA A 58 -11.36 1.98 -2.97
CA ALA A 58 -12.15 1.85 -1.75
C ALA A 58 -13.62 2.23 -1.97
N LYS A 59 -13.88 3.33 -2.68
CA LYS A 59 -15.23 3.79 -3.03
C LYS A 59 -15.96 2.80 -3.93
N SER A 60 -15.25 2.25 -4.92
CA SER A 60 -15.81 1.24 -5.84
C SER A 60 -16.19 -0.04 -5.09
N ILE A 61 -15.30 -0.53 -4.21
CA ILE A 61 -15.56 -1.69 -3.35
C ILE A 61 -16.78 -1.42 -2.44
N ALA A 62 -16.80 -0.27 -1.77
CA ALA A 62 -17.91 0.09 -0.89
C ALA A 62 -19.27 0.15 -1.63
N ALA A 63 -19.28 0.68 -2.85
CA ALA A 63 -20.49 0.73 -3.67
C ALA A 63 -20.98 -0.68 -4.07
N ARG A 64 -20.05 -1.57 -4.48
CA ARG A 64 -20.38 -2.96 -4.86
C ARG A 64 -20.88 -3.80 -3.68
N THR A 65 -20.48 -3.44 -2.48
CA THR A 65 -20.78 -4.20 -1.25
C THR A 65 -21.87 -3.56 -0.42
N GLN A 66 -22.56 -2.55 -0.96
CA GLN A 66 -23.67 -1.90 -0.28
C GLN A 66 -24.75 -2.93 0.08
N GLY A 67 -25.08 -3.01 1.37
CA GLY A 67 -26.07 -3.96 1.89
C GLY A 67 -25.54 -5.35 2.23
N LEU A 68 -24.27 -5.68 1.94
CA LEU A 68 -23.68 -6.99 2.28
C LEU A 68 -23.27 -7.13 3.74
N GLY A 69 -23.29 -6.03 4.52
CA GLY A 69 -22.90 -6.09 5.94
C GLY A 69 -21.46 -6.52 6.15
N LEU A 70 -20.51 -5.86 5.44
CA LEU A 70 -19.09 -6.19 5.57
C LEU A 70 -18.64 -6.11 7.04
N PRO A 71 -17.87 -7.09 7.53
CA PRO A 71 -17.26 -7.01 8.85
C PRO A 71 -16.28 -5.83 8.90
N LEU A 72 -16.33 -5.06 9.99
CA LEU A 72 -15.33 -4.04 10.27
C LEU A 72 -14.06 -4.73 10.78
N LEU A 73 -13.02 -4.75 9.96
CA LEU A 73 -11.73 -5.29 10.35
C LEU A 73 -10.98 -4.30 11.24
N LYS A 74 -10.34 -4.82 12.26
CA LYS A 74 -9.42 -4.07 13.11
C LYS A 74 -7.99 -4.22 12.59
N PRO A 75 -7.09 -3.24 12.81
CA PRO A 75 -5.73 -3.28 12.26
C PRO A 75 -4.97 -4.60 12.50
N TRP A 76 -5.14 -5.22 13.66
CA TRP A 76 -4.49 -6.52 13.98
C TRP A 76 -5.12 -7.74 13.28
N GLN A 77 -6.25 -7.56 12.60
CA GLN A 77 -6.92 -8.59 11.80
C GLN A 77 -6.49 -8.53 10.32
N TYR A 78 -5.71 -7.52 9.97
CA TYR A 78 -5.15 -7.40 8.63
C TYR A 78 -4.09 -8.49 8.43
N GLY A 79 -4.39 -9.46 7.56
CA GLY A 79 -3.52 -10.61 7.31
C GLY A 79 -2.18 -10.28 6.65
N TRP A 80 -1.97 -9.00 6.28
CA TRP A 80 -0.76 -8.50 5.61
C TRP A 80 0.12 -7.60 6.48
N SER A 81 -0.33 -7.20 7.69
CA SER A 81 0.45 -6.30 8.52
C SER A 81 1.31 -7.07 9.53
N ASP A 82 2.51 -7.45 9.11
CA ASP A 82 3.57 -7.86 10.04
C ASP A 82 4.18 -6.66 10.81
N THR A 83 3.77 -5.44 10.48
CA THR A 83 4.41 -4.20 10.95
C THR A 83 3.59 -3.38 11.97
N GLY A 84 2.48 -3.93 12.48
CA GLY A 84 1.70 -3.24 13.51
C GLY A 84 0.73 -2.17 12.96
N PRO A 85 0.07 -1.42 13.84
CA PRO A 85 -0.96 -0.45 13.46
C PRO A 85 -0.39 0.74 12.66
N PRO A 86 -1.23 1.43 11.87
CA PRO A 86 -0.83 2.60 11.06
C PRO A 86 -0.11 3.71 11.82
N GLU A 87 -0.39 3.82 13.11
CA GLU A 87 0.28 4.77 14.03
C GLU A 87 1.79 4.52 14.15
N GLY A 88 2.23 3.26 14.02
CA GLY A 88 3.66 2.91 14.02
C GLY A 88 4.38 3.43 12.79
N VAL A 89 3.71 3.47 11.66
CA VAL A 89 4.25 3.99 10.39
C VAL A 89 4.42 5.52 10.47
N ALA A 90 3.43 6.24 10.99
CA ALA A 90 3.51 7.69 11.17
C ALA A 90 4.65 8.07 12.14
N GLN A 91 4.86 7.29 13.20
CA GLN A 91 5.95 7.49 14.15
C GLN A 91 7.32 7.12 13.56
N GLU A 92 7.38 6.11 12.72
CA GLU A 92 8.59 5.72 11.98
C GLU A 92 8.96 6.78 10.93
N PHE A 93 7.98 7.40 10.28
CA PHE A 93 8.16 8.55 9.40
C PHE A 93 8.70 9.79 10.13
N ALA A 94 8.24 10.04 11.34
CA ALA A 94 8.68 11.19 12.14
C ALA A 94 10.10 11.02 12.71
N SER A 95 10.54 9.77 12.94
CA SER A 95 11.84 9.47 13.57
C SER A 95 12.99 9.30 12.59
N ARG A 96 12.72 9.09 11.31
CA ARG A 96 13.74 8.95 10.25
C ARG A 96 13.73 10.19 9.36
N LEU A 97 14.90 10.66 8.99
CA LEU A 97 15.10 11.62 7.88
C LEU A 97 14.79 10.88 6.57
N LEU A 98 13.50 10.62 6.31
CA LEU A 98 13.05 9.93 5.11
C LEU A 98 13.46 10.73 3.88
N THR A 99 14.32 10.10 3.09
CA THR A 99 14.61 10.61 1.75
C THR A 99 13.44 10.28 0.81
N PRO A 100 13.30 10.99 -0.32
CA PRO A 100 12.35 10.62 -1.37
C PRO A 100 12.47 9.14 -1.79
N HIS A 101 13.69 8.64 -1.86
CA HIS A 101 13.99 7.25 -2.21
C HIS A 101 13.48 6.26 -1.15
N ASP A 102 13.67 6.57 0.15
CA ASP A 102 13.15 5.73 1.23
C ASP A 102 11.62 5.70 1.23
N ALA A 103 10.96 6.83 0.98
CA ALA A 103 9.51 6.89 0.88
C ALA A 103 8.98 6.01 -0.27
N LEU A 104 9.64 6.03 -1.43
CA LEU A 104 9.30 5.17 -2.56
C LEU A 104 9.53 3.69 -2.26
N LYS A 105 10.61 3.33 -1.55
CA LYS A 105 10.85 1.94 -1.12
C LYS A 105 9.78 1.44 -0.17
N LEU A 106 9.40 2.23 0.81
CA LEU A 106 8.32 1.87 1.74
C LEU A 106 6.97 1.71 1.01
N ALA A 107 6.68 2.59 0.06
CA ALA A 107 5.52 2.46 -0.80
C ALA A 107 5.57 1.17 -1.62
N LEU A 108 6.70 0.89 -2.27
CA LEU A 108 6.89 -0.33 -3.07
C LEU A 108 6.66 -1.60 -2.26
N GLU A 109 7.26 -1.68 -1.07
CA GLU A 109 7.07 -2.82 -0.17
C GLU A 109 5.61 -3.00 0.26
N ALA A 110 4.87 -1.92 0.44
CA ALA A 110 3.46 -1.97 0.79
C ALA A 110 2.61 -2.52 -0.36
N GLU A 111 2.79 -2.01 -1.59
CA GLU A 111 2.09 -2.49 -2.77
C GLU A 111 2.42 -3.95 -3.09
N GLN A 112 3.69 -4.33 -2.99
CA GLN A 112 4.11 -5.71 -3.17
C GLN A 112 3.42 -6.65 -2.18
N ARG A 113 3.31 -6.27 -0.90
CA ARG A 113 2.59 -7.06 0.10
C ARG A 113 1.10 -7.18 -0.21
N SER A 114 0.45 -6.11 -0.63
CA SER A 114 -0.95 -6.13 -1.05
C SER A 114 -1.16 -7.04 -2.24
N ARG A 115 -0.35 -6.91 -3.28
CA ARG A 115 -0.36 -7.79 -4.44
C ARG A 115 -0.19 -9.25 -4.06
N ASP A 116 0.85 -9.57 -3.31
CA ASP A 116 1.18 -10.94 -2.89
C ASP A 116 0.04 -11.55 -2.06
N PHE A 117 -0.63 -10.75 -1.24
CA PHE A 117 -1.81 -11.16 -0.50
C PHE A 117 -2.95 -11.59 -1.45
N PHE A 118 -3.29 -10.77 -2.44
CA PHE A 118 -4.35 -11.10 -3.40
C PHE A 118 -3.97 -12.27 -4.30
N GLU A 119 -2.71 -12.38 -4.72
CA GLU A 119 -2.19 -13.54 -5.47
C GLU A 119 -2.30 -14.83 -4.64
N GLN A 120 -2.00 -14.78 -3.35
CA GLN A 120 -2.17 -15.94 -2.45
C GLN A 120 -3.65 -16.33 -2.31
N VAL A 121 -4.56 -15.34 -2.18
CA VAL A 121 -6.00 -15.62 -2.15
C VAL A 121 -6.43 -16.28 -3.47
N PHE A 122 -6.02 -15.76 -4.62
CA PHE A 122 -6.30 -16.36 -5.92
C PHE A 122 -5.82 -17.81 -6.01
N ALA A 123 -4.60 -18.09 -5.54
CA ALA A 123 -4.01 -19.43 -5.61
C ALA A 123 -4.72 -20.44 -4.71
N THR A 124 -5.24 -20.00 -3.56
CA THR A 124 -5.78 -20.90 -2.52
C THR A 124 -7.30 -20.96 -2.46
N ALA A 125 -8.00 -19.98 -3.00
CA ALA A 125 -9.46 -19.98 -3.02
C ALA A 125 -10.01 -21.13 -3.86
N THR A 126 -11.14 -21.71 -3.41
CA THR A 126 -11.89 -22.72 -4.15
C THR A 126 -13.10 -22.14 -4.88
N ASP A 127 -13.59 -21.01 -4.39
CA ASP A 127 -14.73 -20.30 -4.96
C ASP A 127 -14.28 -19.50 -6.20
N PRO A 128 -14.91 -19.73 -7.38
CA PRO A 128 -14.57 -19.01 -8.61
C PRO A 128 -14.73 -17.49 -8.52
N ASP A 129 -15.73 -16.99 -7.77
CA ASP A 129 -16.01 -15.57 -7.64
C ASP A 129 -14.93 -14.91 -6.76
N VAL A 130 -14.47 -15.60 -5.71
CA VAL A 130 -13.34 -15.16 -4.89
C VAL A 130 -12.06 -15.09 -5.74
N LYS A 131 -11.81 -16.10 -6.58
CA LYS A 131 -10.65 -16.10 -7.47
C LYS A 131 -10.68 -14.95 -8.45
N LEU A 132 -11.82 -14.71 -9.09
CA LEU A 132 -11.95 -13.64 -10.07
C LEU A 132 -11.72 -12.27 -9.43
N LEU A 133 -12.29 -12.05 -8.24
CA LEU A 133 -12.11 -10.81 -7.49
C LEU A 133 -10.64 -10.64 -7.09
N ALA A 134 -10.01 -11.66 -6.53
CA ALA A 134 -8.61 -11.61 -6.09
C ALA A 134 -7.65 -11.35 -7.27
N ALA A 135 -7.90 -11.94 -8.43
CA ALA A 135 -7.11 -11.69 -9.64
C ALA A 135 -7.20 -10.22 -10.09
N GLY A 136 -8.39 -9.63 -10.05
CA GLY A 136 -8.60 -8.22 -10.39
C GLY A 136 -7.84 -7.30 -9.43
N LEU A 137 -7.97 -7.52 -8.13
CA LEU A 137 -7.25 -6.74 -7.11
C LEU A 137 -5.73 -6.90 -7.23
N ALA A 138 -5.23 -8.12 -7.43
CA ALA A 138 -3.79 -8.33 -7.64
C ALA A 138 -3.25 -7.58 -8.88
N GLN A 139 -4.04 -7.49 -9.95
CA GLN A 139 -3.67 -6.73 -11.15
C GLN A 139 -3.64 -5.21 -10.89
N GLU A 140 -4.56 -4.69 -10.11
CA GLU A 140 -4.58 -3.27 -9.72
C GLU A 140 -3.32 -2.93 -8.91
N GLU A 141 -2.96 -3.74 -7.92
CA GLU A 141 -1.73 -3.58 -7.12
C GLU A 141 -0.45 -3.71 -7.97
N ALA A 142 -0.41 -4.65 -8.92
CA ALA A 142 0.72 -4.80 -9.83
C ALA A 142 0.96 -3.51 -10.66
N GLN A 143 -0.09 -2.79 -11.01
CA GLN A 143 0.02 -1.51 -11.70
C GLN A 143 0.63 -0.43 -10.80
N HIS A 144 0.27 -0.39 -9.51
CA HIS A 144 0.86 0.55 -8.56
C HIS A 144 2.34 0.26 -8.33
N VAL A 145 2.70 -1.01 -8.17
CA VAL A 145 4.11 -1.47 -8.10
C VAL A 145 4.91 -0.93 -9.29
N GLU A 146 4.39 -1.09 -10.53
CA GLU A 146 5.07 -0.61 -11.74
C GLU A 146 5.29 0.91 -11.74
N TRP A 147 4.31 1.69 -11.29
CA TRP A 147 4.44 3.15 -11.20
C TRP A 147 5.51 3.58 -10.20
N ILE A 148 5.56 2.92 -9.03
CA ILE A 148 6.54 3.22 -8.00
C ILE A 148 7.95 2.79 -8.42
N GLU A 149 8.09 1.63 -9.06
CA GLU A 149 9.37 1.17 -9.61
C GLU A 149 9.93 2.13 -10.67
N ARG A 150 9.08 2.65 -11.54
CA ARG A 150 9.48 3.69 -12.51
C ARG A 150 9.92 4.98 -11.81
N ALA A 151 9.22 5.39 -10.76
CA ALA A 151 9.61 6.56 -9.98
C ALA A 151 10.95 6.34 -9.27
N LEU A 152 11.18 5.15 -8.69
CA LEU A 152 12.45 4.76 -8.08
C LEU A 152 13.61 4.78 -9.08
N ALA A 153 13.38 4.30 -10.30
CA ALA A 153 14.41 4.29 -11.35
C ALA A 153 14.84 5.72 -11.77
N THR A 154 14.01 6.72 -11.54
CA THR A 154 14.29 8.13 -11.89
C THR A 154 14.67 8.98 -10.68
N ALA A 155 14.41 8.51 -9.46
CA ALA A 155 14.76 9.22 -8.24
C ALA A 155 16.30 9.18 -8.06
N PRO A 156 16.94 10.31 -7.76
CA PRO A 156 18.35 10.31 -7.43
C PRO A 156 18.57 9.42 -6.19
N ASP A 157 19.47 8.46 -6.32
CA ASP A 157 19.90 7.64 -5.19
C ASP A 157 20.52 8.56 -4.13
N PRO A 158 19.99 8.61 -2.92
CA PRO A 158 20.52 9.41 -1.83
C PRO A 158 21.79 8.83 -1.23
N HIS A 159 22.47 7.92 -1.94
CA HIS A 159 23.78 7.44 -1.49
C HIS A 159 24.70 8.65 -1.38
N ILE A 160 24.66 9.27 -0.20
CA ILE A 160 25.63 10.26 0.19
C ILE A 160 26.94 9.47 0.30
N ASP A 161 27.79 9.64 -0.70
CA ASP A 161 29.17 9.17 -0.65
C ASP A 161 29.90 9.97 0.44
N TRP A 162 29.79 9.44 1.65
CA TRP A 162 30.41 10.04 2.83
C TRP A 162 31.93 10.12 2.70
N GLU A 163 32.55 9.17 1.98
CA GLU A 163 33.98 9.21 1.69
C GLU A 163 34.32 10.41 0.80
N ARG A 164 33.47 10.71 -0.18
CA ARG A 164 33.66 11.87 -1.06
C ARG A 164 33.35 13.20 -0.37
N LEU A 165 32.44 13.22 0.61
CA LEU A 165 32.08 14.44 1.36
C LEU A 165 33.04 14.73 2.51
N PHE A 166 33.59 13.72 3.15
CA PHE A 166 34.44 13.82 4.33
C PHE A 166 35.80 13.14 4.16
N GLY A 167 36.05 12.46 3.04
CA GLY A 167 37.33 11.93 2.66
C GLY A 167 38.29 13.07 2.37
N GLY A 168 39.05 13.41 3.37
CA GLY A 168 40.22 14.28 3.23
C GLY A 168 41.35 13.58 2.48
N PRO A 169 42.47 14.23 2.34
CA PRO A 169 43.28 14.53 1.18
C PRO A 169 43.73 13.36 0.41
#